data_f0d5ead2b0919530e4d36d9f7dc7c58c
#
_entry.id   f0d5ead2b0919530e4d36d9f7dc7c58c
#
_cell.length_a   1.000
_cell.length_b   1.000
_cell.length_c   1.000
_cell.angle_alpha   90.00
_cell.angle_beta   90.00
_cell.angle_gamma   90.00
#
_symmetry.space_group_name_H-M   'P 1'
#
loop_
_entity.id
_entity.type
_entity.pdbx_description
1 polymer ?
#
loop_
_entity_poly.entity_id
_entity_poly.type
_entity_poly.pdbx_seq_one_letter_code
_entity_poly.pdbx_strand_id
1 'polypeptide(L)'
;MVKFIHAADLHIDRSFEGLVNLDKSVQEKLLEVNLKVLANIVDKAIINEVDFVLLAGDTFHQNRPSLKIQKHFFDQIERLNEKEIAVYLTFGNHDYYQSERYWFTFPENVHLFTSEEVETKTFLSKKGEKVAISGFSYLHQWIQGDKVAEFPLRHSVDYHIGLYHGEIGSNQRGNYAPFQPSKMQEKGYDYWALGHIHVPMSLNEKETMNYPGAPQGHTQKEQTARNVLLVELTSSECQTIPLEVAEVYWESKTVSLKTARTTQDVLQVIQEQLTMGNPKLTLLDLKVTEYHHLNQEVIDRIYSGELLEYLMEKIANLSTNLLIWRISIKEDERMNRVSLKVSQTLVDQLFETYRVSEDFHQILGEMYSHPDAVRLMNDLPEYQEGTLTKANAILEQDFVFEEESI
;
A
#
# COMPACT_ATOMS: atom_id res chain seq x y z
N MET A 1 7.69 17.08 -27.81
CA MET A 1 7.77 16.69 -26.37
C MET A 1 6.37 16.71 -25.82
N VAL A 2 5.96 15.59 -25.28
CA VAL A 2 4.67 15.42 -24.60
C VAL A 2 4.92 15.24 -23.11
N LYS A 3 4.09 15.87 -22.29
CA LYS A 3 4.21 15.89 -20.85
C LYS A 3 2.92 15.40 -20.20
N PHE A 4 2.99 14.47 -19.26
CA PHE A 4 1.80 13.92 -18.60
C PHE A 4 2.06 13.48 -17.16
N ILE A 5 1.00 13.39 -16.37
CA ILE A 5 1.02 12.71 -15.07
C ILE A 5 0.64 11.25 -15.29
N HIS A 6 1.42 10.35 -14.69
CA HIS A 6 1.08 8.95 -14.54
C HIS A 6 0.77 8.68 -13.06
N ALA A 7 -0.48 8.35 -12.76
CA ALA A 7 -0.96 7.95 -11.45
C ALA A 7 -1.70 6.62 -11.54
N ALA A 8 -1.67 5.82 -10.49
CA ALA A 8 -2.35 4.54 -10.35
C ALA A 8 -2.69 4.30 -8.89
N ASP A 9 -3.55 3.35 -8.62
CA ASP A 9 -3.81 2.83 -7.26
C ASP A 9 -4.16 3.95 -6.26
N LEU A 10 -5.04 4.88 -6.70
CA LEU A 10 -5.44 6.03 -5.90
C LEU A 10 -6.24 5.63 -4.67
N HIS A 11 -7.10 4.61 -4.81
CA HIS A 11 -7.92 4.07 -3.74
C HIS A 11 -8.54 5.17 -2.86
N ILE A 12 -9.16 6.17 -3.47
CA ILE A 12 -9.60 7.41 -2.79
C ILE A 12 -10.60 7.20 -1.66
N ASP A 13 -11.19 6.03 -1.54
CA ASP A 13 -12.13 5.61 -0.49
C ASP A 13 -11.55 4.50 0.43
N ARG A 14 -10.23 4.22 0.35
CA ARG A 14 -9.55 3.24 1.21
C ARG A 14 -9.24 3.83 2.58
N SER A 15 -9.48 3.07 3.63
CA SER A 15 -9.09 3.41 4.99
C SER A 15 -7.63 3.06 5.26
N PHE A 16 -7.02 3.75 6.22
CA PHE A 16 -5.70 3.38 6.75
C PHE A 16 -5.82 2.11 7.58
N GLU A 17 -4.92 1.15 7.35
CA GLU A 17 -4.95 -0.16 8.00
C GLU A 17 -3.93 -0.26 9.16
N GLY A 18 -4.23 -1.11 10.14
CA GLY A 18 -3.37 -1.36 11.29
C GLY A 18 -3.42 -0.29 12.37
N LEU A 19 -4.19 0.76 12.19
CA LEU A 19 -4.38 1.81 13.20
C LEU A 19 -5.55 1.45 14.10
N VAL A 20 -5.28 1.25 15.39
CA VAL A 20 -6.28 0.90 16.42
C VAL A 20 -6.37 2.01 17.46
N ASN A 21 -7.50 2.14 18.13
CA ASN A 21 -7.73 3.07 19.25
C ASN A 21 -7.42 4.55 18.92
N LEU A 22 -7.69 4.98 17.68
CA LEU A 22 -7.51 6.37 17.29
C LEU A 22 -8.63 7.26 17.83
N ASP A 23 -8.27 8.46 18.27
CA ASP A 23 -9.25 9.49 18.58
C ASP A 23 -10.10 9.82 17.35
N LYS A 24 -11.37 10.14 17.59
CA LYS A 24 -12.34 10.46 16.52
C LYS A 24 -11.85 11.58 15.61
N SER A 25 -11.18 12.60 16.17
CA SER A 25 -10.63 13.73 15.40
C SER A 25 -9.51 13.28 14.42
N VAL A 26 -8.70 12.29 14.79
CA VAL A 26 -7.67 11.71 13.94
C VAL A 26 -8.31 10.86 12.85
N GLN A 27 -9.31 10.05 13.20
CA GLN A 27 -10.06 9.26 12.22
C GLN A 27 -10.71 10.14 11.15
N GLU A 28 -11.36 11.25 11.56
CA GLU A 28 -11.96 12.21 10.63
C GLU A 28 -10.92 12.85 9.70
N LYS A 29 -9.74 13.21 10.22
CA LYS A 29 -8.63 13.73 9.40
C LYS A 29 -8.16 12.69 8.37
N LEU A 30 -7.99 11.43 8.78
CA LEU A 30 -7.55 10.35 7.88
C LEU A 30 -8.57 10.05 6.76
N LEU A 31 -9.87 10.19 7.04
CA LEU A 31 -10.90 10.03 6.00
C LEU A 31 -10.83 11.10 4.90
N GLU A 32 -10.32 12.29 5.21
CA GLU A 32 -10.18 13.38 4.24
C GLU A 32 -8.86 13.36 3.46
N VAL A 33 -7.88 12.57 3.92
CA VAL A 33 -6.53 12.52 3.33
C VAL A 33 -6.58 12.20 1.84
N ASN A 34 -7.26 11.13 1.47
CA ASN A 34 -7.30 10.67 0.08
C ASN A 34 -7.95 11.69 -0.87
N LEU A 35 -8.93 12.45 -0.37
CA LEU A 35 -9.55 13.52 -1.13
C LEU A 35 -8.56 14.67 -1.38
N LYS A 36 -7.73 15.00 -0.39
CA LYS A 36 -6.65 15.99 -0.55
C LYS A 36 -5.56 15.51 -1.49
N VAL A 37 -5.20 14.22 -1.41
CA VAL A 37 -4.21 13.63 -2.33
C VAL A 37 -4.67 13.73 -3.78
N LEU A 38 -5.93 13.43 -4.07
CA LEU A 38 -6.49 13.61 -5.41
C LEU A 38 -6.43 15.09 -5.87
N ALA A 39 -6.76 16.03 -4.98
CA ALA A 39 -6.63 17.46 -5.27
C ALA A 39 -5.17 17.84 -5.55
N ASN A 40 -4.22 17.32 -4.77
CA ASN A 40 -2.78 17.55 -4.99
C ASN A 40 -2.31 17.03 -6.35
N ILE A 41 -2.81 15.86 -6.79
CA ILE A 41 -2.50 15.32 -8.13
C ILE A 41 -2.97 16.28 -9.22
N VAL A 42 -4.21 16.76 -9.10
CA VAL A 42 -4.78 17.73 -10.05
C VAL A 42 -4.02 19.05 -10.03
N ASP A 43 -3.65 19.55 -8.85
CA ASP A 43 -2.82 20.75 -8.74
C ASP A 43 -1.45 20.58 -9.42
N LYS A 44 -0.80 19.41 -9.22
CA LYS A 44 0.46 19.09 -9.90
C LYS A 44 0.29 19.04 -11.42
N ALA A 45 -0.80 18.46 -11.92
CA ALA A 45 -1.09 18.42 -13.36
C ALA A 45 -1.25 19.84 -13.94
N ILE A 46 -2.00 20.68 -13.25
CA ILE A 46 -2.25 22.08 -13.68
C ILE A 46 -0.96 22.93 -13.62
N ILE A 47 -0.23 22.88 -12.49
CA ILE A 47 0.99 23.67 -12.29
C ILE A 47 2.09 23.29 -13.29
N ASN A 48 2.19 22.01 -13.65
CA ASN A 48 3.16 21.53 -14.63
C ASN A 48 2.69 21.68 -16.07
N GLU A 49 1.47 22.21 -16.32
CA GLU A 49 0.88 22.39 -17.64
C GLU A 49 0.97 21.12 -18.51
N VAL A 50 0.54 19.99 -17.94
CA VAL A 50 0.62 18.69 -18.64
C VAL A 50 -0.37 18.61 -19.79
N ASP A 51 -0.06 17.82 -20.81
CA ASP A 51 -0.94 17.58 -21.95
C ASP A 51 -2.14 16.69 -21.54
N PHE A 52 -1.89 15.70 -20.67
CA PHE A 52 -2.92 14.79 -20.15
C PHE A 52 -2.50 14.11 -18.84
N VAL A 53 -3.46 13.43 -18.21
CA VAL A 53 -3.27 12.58 -17.03
C VAL A 53 -3.64 11.14 -17.38
N LEU A 54 -2.80 10.20 -16.99
CA LEU A 54 -3.06 8.76 -17.07
C LEU A 54 -3.44 8.24 -15.68
N LEU A 55 -4.62 7.62 -15.55
CA LEU A 55 -5.07 6.90 -14.36
C LEU A 55 -5.08 5.40 -14.68
N ALA A 56 -4.07 4.68 -14.19
CA ALA A 56 -3.79 3.30 -14.55
C ALA A 56 -4.48 2.29 -13.61
N GLY A 57 -5.79 2.43 -13.40
CA GLY A 57 -6.62 1.54 -12.61
C GLY A 57 -6.64 1.84 -11.11
N ASP A 58 -7.57 1.21 -10.42
CA ASP A 58 -7.78 1.28 -8.97
C ASP A 58 -7.89 2.73 -8.44
N THR A 59 -8.69 3.54 -9.14
CA THR A 59 -9.05 4.88 -8.68
C THR A 59 -9.88 4.81 -7.39
N PHE A 60 -10.78 3.83 -7.31
CA PHE A 60 -11.59 3.54 -6.12
C PHE A 60 -11.20 2.20 -5.53
N HIS A 61 -11.28 2.08 -4.20
CA HIS A 61 -11.05 0.83 -3.50
C HIS A 61 -12.30 -0.06 -3.46
N GLN A 62 -13.47 0.56 -3.37
CA GLN A 62 -14.75 -0.15 -3.30
C GLN A 62 -15.45 -0.14 -4.66
N ASN A 63 -16.10 -1.26 -4.98
CA ASN A 63 -16.93 -1.38 -6.17
C ASN A 63 -18.04 -0.33 -6.27
N ARG A 64 -18.49 0.20 -5.13
CA ARG A 64 -19.56 1.21 -5.03
C ARG A 64 -19.14 2.34 -4.11
N PRO A 65 -18.30 3.27 -4.59
CA PRO A 65 -17.89 4.40 -3.80
C PRO A 65 -19.11 5.28 -3.45
N SER A 66 -19.07 5.91 -2.25
CA SER A 66 -20.16 6.77 -1.80
C SER A 66 -20.35 7.97 -2.72
N LEU A 67 -21.56 8.56 -2.73
CA LEU A 67 -21.85 9.77 -3.51
C LEU A 67 -20.90 10.93 -3.19
N LYS A 68 -20.50 11.09 -1.92
CA LYS A 68 -19.56 12.13 -1.50
C LYS A 68 -18.19 11.92 -2.17
N ILE A 69 -17.70 10.71 -2.20
CA ILE A 69 -16.43 10.35 -2.84
C ILE A 69 -16.50 10.56 -4.35
N GLN A 70 -17.56 10.06 -5.00
CA GLN A 70 -17.76 10.27 -6.44
C GLN A 70 -17.84 11.77 -6.76
N LYS A 71 -18.66 12.54 -6.03
CA LYS A 71 -18.77 13.99 -6.24
C LYS A 71 -17.40 14.67 -6.18
N HIS A 72 -16.59 14.35 -5.17
CA HIS A 72 -15.27 14.93 -5.05
C HIS A 72 -14.35 14.56 -6.23
N PHE A 73 -14.37 13.30 -6.65
CA PHE A 73 -13.63 12.85 -7.83
C PHE A 73 -14.04 13.66 -9.08
N PHE A 74 -15.32 13.73 -9.36
CA PHE A 74 -15.82 14.45 -10.54
C PHE A 74 -15.52 15.96 -10.48
N ASP A 75 -15.56 16.58 -9.29
CA ASP A 75 -15.16 17.97 -9.11
C ASP A 75 -13.67 18.20 -9.46
N GLN A 76 -12.80 17.26 -9.09
CA GLN A 76 -11.38 17.35 -9.43
C GLN A 76 -11.14 17.12 -10.94
N ILE A 77 -11.86 16.18 -11.57
CA ILE A 77 -11.79 15.97 -13.01
C ILE A 77 -12.30 17.19 -13.77
N GLU A 78 -13.35 17.86 -13.30
CA GLU A 78 -13.85 19.10 -13.92
C GLU A 78 -12.81 20.21 -13.88
N ARG A 79 -12.00 20.32 -12.82
CA ARG A 79 -10.87 21.27 -12.76
C ARG A 79 -9.83 21.02 -13.89
N LEU A 80 -9.58 19.75 -14.24
CA LEU A 80 -8.75 19.41 -15.39
C LEU A 80 -9.43 19.77 -16.71
N ASN A 81 -10.74 19.55 -16.84
CA ASN A 81 -11.55 19.93 -17.99
C ASN A 81 -11.48 21.43 -18.26
N GLU A 82 -11.67 22.27 -17.22
CA GLU A 82 -11.53 23.74 -17.29
C GLU A 82 -10.14 24.20 -17.79
N LYS A 83 -9.12 23.35 -17.64
CA LYS A 83 -7.75 23.60 -18.11
C LYS A 83 -7.40 22.91 -19.43
N GLU A 84 -8.38 22.27 -20.06
CA GLU A 84 -8.21 21.50 -21.31
C GLU A 84 -7.16 20.38 -21.18
N ILE A 85 -7.03 19.79 -19.99
CA ILE A 85 -6.15 18.65 -19.72
C ILE A 85 -6.98 17.38 -19.88
N ALA A 86 -6.60 16.53 -20.85
CA ALA A 86 -7.27 15.26 -21.08
C ALA A 86 -6.96 14.24 -19.96
N VAL A 87 -7.90 13.32 -19.71
CA VAL A 87 -7.73 12.23 -18.75
C VAL A 87 -7.97 10.89 -19.44
N TYR A 88 -7.00 9.99 -19.45
CA TYR A 88 -7.13 8.63 -19.93
C TYR A 88 -7.21 7.70 -18.73
N LEU A 89 -8.35 7.01 -18.58
CA LEU A 89 -8.67 6.25 -17.39
C LEU A 89 -8.97 4.79 -17.75
N THR A 90 -8.23 3.87 -17.13
CA THR A 90 -8.56 2.44 -17.06
C THR A 90 -9.07 2.09 -15.67
N PHE A 91 -9.84 1.02 -15.57
CA PHE A 91 -10.33 0.46 -14.30
C PHE A 91 -9.50 -0.78 -13.96
N GLY A 92 -9.15 -0.91 -12.68
CA GLY A 92 -8.40 -2.05 -12.15
C GLY A 92 -9.31 -3.14 -11.56
N ASN A 93 -8.73 -3.98 -10.72
CA ASN A 93 -9.43 -5.10 -10.13
C ASN A 93 -10.34 -4.72 -8.92
N HIS A 94 -10.09 -3.58 -8.28
CA HIS A 94 -10.94 -3.05 -7.22
C HIS A 94 -12.14 -2.29 -7.76
N ASP A 95 -11.94 -1.45 -8.75
CA ASP A 95 -12.95 -0.58 -9.34
C ASP A 95 -13.42 -1.02 -10.73
N TYR A 96 -13.37 -2.33 -11.04
CA TYR A 96 -13.74 -2.86 -12.36
C TYR A 96 -14.99 -2.23 -12.93
N TYR A 97 -14.96 -1.91 -14.25
CA TYR A 97 -15.93 -1.03 -14.88
C TYR A 97 -17.34 -1.61 -14.92
N GLN A 98 -18.29 -0.82 -14.43
CA GLN A 98 -19.74 -1.01 -14.57
C GLN A 98 -20.37 0.38 -14.63
N SER A 99 -20.99 0.72 -15.77
CA SER A 99 -21.52 2.07 -16.03
C SER A 99 -22.55 2.52 -15.00
N GLU A 100 -23.39 1.63 -14.49
CA GLU A 100 -24.45 1.90 -13.53
C GLU A 100 -23.96 2.24 -12.12
N ARG A 101 -22.66 2.15 -11.85
CA ARG A 101 -22.06 2.52 -10.55
C ARG A 101 -21.84 4.01 -10.40
N TYR A 102 -21.77 4.73 -11.54
CA TYR A 102 -21.47 6.15 -11.55
C TYR A 102 -22.76 6.98 -11.60
N TRP A 103 -22.92 7.83 -10.58
CA TRP A 103 -24.07 8.73 -10.47
C TRP A 103 -23.87 10.03 -11.25
N PHE A 104 -22.64 10.32 -11.65
CA PHE A 104 -22.27 11.52 -12.40
C PHE A 104 -21.79 11.14 -13.78
N THR A 105 -22.00 12.01 -14.75
CA THR A 105 -21.48 11.85 -16.10
C THR A 105 -20.04 12.29 -16.15
N PHE A 106 -19.18 11.49 -16.77
CA PHE A 106 -17.78 11.87 -16.99
C PHE A 106 -17.71 13.09 -17.90
N PRO A 107 -16.89 14.13 -17.60
CA PRO A 107 -16.67 15.27 -18.46
C PRO A 107 -16.06 14.86 -19.82
N GLU A 108 -16.17 15.75 -20.83
CA GLU A 108 -15.76 15.46 -22.21
C GLU A 108 -14.24 15.22 -22.37
N ASN A 109 -13.43 15.73 -21.43
CA ASN A 109 -11.98 15.53 -21.42
C ASN A 109 -11.57 14.12 -20.93
N VAL A 110 -12.52 13.27 -20.49
CA VAL A 110 -12.24 11.92 -19.97
C VAL A 110 -12.42 10.88 -21.07
N HIS A 111 -11.36 10.15 -21.33
CA HIS A 111 -11.32 9.06 -22.29
C HIS A 111 -11.26 7.72 -21.55
N LEU A 112 -12.43 7.11 -21.30
CA LEU A 112 -12.55 5.83 -20.59
C LEU A 112 -12.17 4.66 -21.50
N PHE A 113 -11.43 3.71 -20.95
CA PHE A 113 -11.33 2.35 -21.49
C PHE A 113 -12.41 1.51 -20.80
N THR A 114 -13.36 1.00 -21.55
CA THR A 114 -14.57 0.36 -20.97
C THR A 114 -14.72 -1.10 -21.35
N SER A 115 -13.66 -1.71 -21.91
CA SER A 115 -13.62 -3.10 -22.36
C SER A 115 -12.41 -3.82 -21.79
N GLU A 116 -12.52 -5.16 -21.62
CA GLU A 116 -11.36 -6.03 -21.39
C GLU A 116 -10.52 -6.24 -22.65
N GLU A 117 -11.09 -5.97 -23.84
CA GLU A 117 -10.33 -5.94 -25.09
C GLU A 117 -9.46 -4.68 -25.13
N VAL A 118 -8.25 -4.81 -25.68
CA VAL A 118 -7.34 -3.67 -25.82
C VAL A 118 -7.85 -2.70 -26.86
N GLU A 119 -8.09 -1.47 -26.45
CA GLU A 119 -8.47 -0.35 -27.32
C GLU A 119 -7.29 0.61 -27.49
N THR A 120 -7.25 1.34 -28.61
CA THR A 120 -6.30 2.44 -28.82
C THR A 120 -7.04 3.74 -29.05
N LYS A 121 -6.76 4.73 -28.21
CA LYS A 121 -7.24 6.11 -28.32
C LYS A 121 -6.13 7.00 -28.84
N THR A 122 -6.49 8.09 -29.49
CA THR A 122 -5.52 9.04 -30.04
C THR A 122 -5.65 10.39 -29.36
N PHE A 123 -4.52 11.03 -29.11
CA PHE A 123 -4.41 12.38 -28.62
C PHE A 123 -3.57 13.22 -29.57
N LEU A 124 -3.94 14.46 -29.76
CA LEU A 124 -3.17 15.44 -30.51
C LEU A 124 -2.73 16.54 -29.54
N SER A 125 -1.42 16.64 -29.32
CA SER A 125 -0.88 17.68 -28.45
C SER A 125 -1.08 19.08 -29.01
N LYS A 126 -1.01 20.10 -28.15
CA LYS A 126 -1.06 21.52 -28.58
C LYS A 126 0.06 21.87 -29.56
N LYS A 127 1.13 21.06 -29.61
CA LYS A 127 2.27 21.21 -30.56
C LYS A 127 2.13 20.39 -31.84
N GLY A 128 0.99 19.67 -32.00
CA GLY A 128 0.69 18.85 -33.17
C GLY A 128 1.27 17.45 -33.15
N GLU A 129 1.82 16.99 -32.04
CA GLU A 129 2.34 15.62 -31.85
C GLU A 129 1.18 14.65 -31.72
N LYS A 130 1.25 13.52 -32.40
CA LYS A 130 0.24 12.45 -32.37
C LYS A 130 0.66 11.41 -31.33
N VAL A 131 -0.19 11.17 -30.34
CA VAL A 131 0.02 10.16 -29.31
C VAL A 131 -1.04 9.07 -29.46
N ALA A 132 -0.63 7.82 -29.53
CA ALA A 132 -1.51 6.66 -29.38
C ALA A 132 -1.44 6.19 -27.93
N ILE A 133 -2.59 5.92 -27.31
CA ILE A 133 -2.69 5.40 -25.95
C ILE A 133 -3.53 4.12 -26.04
N SER A 134 -2.89 2.98 -25.83
CA SER A 134 -3.53 1.67 -25.82
C SER A 134 -3.72 1.19 -24.39
N GLY A 135 -4.89 0.64 -24.10
CA GLY A 135 -5.22 0.16 -22.76
C GLY A 135 -6.46 -0.72 -22.75
N PHE A 136 -6.74 -1.30 -21.62
CA PHE A 136 -7.94 -2.09 -21.33
C PHE A 136 -8.39 -1.83 -19.89
N SER A 137 -9.58 -2.27 -19.54
CA SER A 137 -10.10 -2.22 -18.17
C SER A 137 -10.60 -3.57 -17.70
N TYR A 138 -10.60 -3.78 -16.43
CA TYR A 138 -11.29 -4.91 -15.80
C TYR A 138 -12.80 -4.69 -15.88
N LEU A 139 -13.55 -5.73 -16.25
CA LEU A 139 -15.01 -5.83 -16.14
C LEU A 139 -15.41 -6.75 -14.99
N HIS A 140 -14.46 -7.53 -14.48
CA HIS A 140 -14.56 -8.44 -13.35
C HIS A 140 -13.33 -8.27 -12.45
N GLN A 141 -13.40 -8.81 -11.23
CA GLN A 141 -12.31 -8.68 -10.25
C GLN A 141 -11.00 -9.34 -10.71
N TRP A 142 -11.03 -10.31 -11.62
CA TRP A 142 -9.86 -11.09 -12.03
C TRP A 142 -9.74 -11.19 -13.54
N ILE A 143 -8.53 -11.04 -14.04
CA ILE A 143 -8.12 -11.37 -15.40
C ILE A 143 -6.94 -12.33 -15.30
N GLN A 144 -7.15 -13.61 -15.64
CA GLN A 144 -6.14 -14.67 -15.50
C GLN A 144 -5.18 -14.78 -16.68
N GLY A 145 -5.39 -14.05 -17.75
CA GLY A 145 -4.61 -14.11 -19.00
C GLY A 145 -3.61 -12.98 -19.14
N ASP A 146 -2.52 -13.25 -19.88
CA ASP A 146 -1.57 -12.23 -20.32
C ASP A 146 -2.23 -11.35 -21.39
N LYS A 147 -2.53 -10.12 -21.03
CA LYS A 147 -3.17 -9.15 -21.93
C LYS A 147 -2.18 -8.47 -22.89
N VAL A 148 -0.87 -8.57 -22.67
CA VAL A 148 0.15 -7.94 -23.52
C VAL A 148 0.06 -8.43 -24.97
N ALA A 149 -0.33 -9.70 -25.18
CA ALA A 149 -0.49 -10.26 -26.50
C ALA A 149 -1.50 -9.47 -27.38
N GLU A 150 -2.56 -8.94 -26.76
CA GLU A 150 -3.63 -8.20 -27.42
C GLU A 150 -3.24 -6.76 -27.81
N PHE A 151 -2.21 -6.20 -27.16
CA PHE A 151 -1.70 -4.88 -27.53
C PHE A 151 -1.13 -4.91 -28.94
N PRO A 152 -1.46 -3.92 -29.80
CA PRO A 152 -0.87 -3.83 -31.14
C PRO A 152 0.64 -3.57 -31.04
N LEU A 153 1.37 -3.80 -32.12
CA LEU A 153 2.73 -3.27 -32.23
C LEU A 153 2.65 -1.74 -32.30
N ARG A 154 3.77 -1.07 -31.94
CA ARG A 154 3.87 0.39 -31.98
C ARG A 154 3.32 0.96 -33.31
N HIS A 155 2.35 1.86 -33.20
CA HIS A 155 1.79 2.55 -34.35
C HIS A 155 2.78 3.59 -34.93
N SER A 156 2.56 3.98 -36.19
CA SER A 156 3.31 5.07 -36.82
C SER A 156 2.77 6.43 -36.34
N VAL A 157 3.11 6.79 -35.13
CA VAL A 157 2.76 8.04 -34.44
C VAL A 157 4.01 8.59 -33.74
N ASP A 158 3.97 9.83 -33.24
CA ASP A 158 5.11 10.40 -32.55
C ASP A 158 5.41 9.62 -31.26
N TYR A 159 4.36 9.31 -30.46
CA TYR A 159 4.49 8.52 -29.24
C TYR A 159 3.38 7.47 -29.12
N HIS A 160 3.74 6.27 -28.65
CA HIS A 160 2.78 5.22 -28.32
C HIS A 160 2.94 4.80 -26.84
N ILE A 161 1.88 4.95 -26.06
CA ILE A 161 1.85 4.68 -24.63
C ILE A 161 0.93 3.49 -24.37
N GLY A 162 1.38 2.54 -23.55
CA GLY A 162 0.55 1.45 -23.01
C GLY A 162 0.06 1.80 -21.61
N LEU A 163 -1.23 1.61 -21.36
CA LEU A 163 -1.88 1.78 -20.07
C LEU A 163 -2.33 0.40 -19.59
N TYR A 164 -1.74 -0.09 -18.50
CA TYR A 164 -1.88 -1.48 -18.08
C TYR A 164 -2.01 -1.59 -16.56
N HIS A 165 -3.11 -2.18 -16.10
CA HIS A 165 -3.26 -2.53 -14.70
C HIS A 165 -3.06 -4.04 -14.52
N GLY A 166 -2.00 -4.46 -13.78
CA GLY A 166 -1.69 -5.88 -13.60
C GLY A 166 -0.35 -6.16 -12.92
N GLU A 167 -0.10 -7.44 -12.67
CA GLU A 167 1.05 -7.93 -11.91
C GLU A 167 2.15 -8.54 -12.79
N ILE A 168 3.40 -8.47 -12.32
CA ILE A 168 4.50 -9.20 -12.95
C ILE A 168 4.36 -10.68 -12.62
N GLY A 169 4.24 -11.52 -13.63
CA GLY A 169 4.06 -12.95 -13.42
C GLY A 169 4.15 -13.79 -14.69
N SER A 170 4.06 -15.10 -14.53
CA SER A 170 3.92 -16.04 -15.65
C SER A 170 2.45 -16.45 -15.81
N ASN A 171 2.00 -16.64 -17.04
CA ASN A 171 0.62 -16.96 -17.46
C ASN A 171 -0.10 -18.10 -16.72
N GLN A 172 0.52 -18.75 -15.75
CA GLN A 172 -0.04 -19.94 -15.10
C GLN A 172 -0.42 -19.75 -13.62
N ARG A 173 -0.13 -18.61 -12.99
CA ARG A 173 -0.32 -18.43 -11.53
C ARG A 173 -0.79 -17.04 -11.08
N GLY A 174 -1.10 -16.12 -11.96
CA GLY A 174 -1.56 -14.78 -11.60
C GLY A 174 -3.05 -14.60 -11.87
N ASN A 175 -3.72 -13.79 -11.06
CA ASN A 175 -5.13 -13.45 -11.18
C ASN A 175 -5.35 -12.02 -11.67
N TYR A 176 -4.29 -11.22 -11.77
CA TYR A 176 -4.40 -9.79 -12.07
C TYR A 176 -3.63 -9.44 -13.36
N ALA A 177 -4.16 -9.89 -14.51
CA ALA A 177 -3.57 -9.69 -15.84
C ALA A 177 -2.04 -9.87 -15.83
N PRO A 178 -1.53 -11.07 -15.48
CA PRO A 178 -0.10 -11.30 -15.29
C PRO A 178 0.66 -11.10 -16.60
N PHE A 179 1.81 -10.43 -16.54
CA PHE A 179 2.62 -10.13 -17.72
C PHE A 179 4.13 -10.30 -17.48
N GLN A 180 4.86 -10.42 -18.57
CA GLN A 180 6.33 -10.41 -18.58
C GLN A 180 6.83 -9.09 -19.21
N PRO A 181 7.73 -8.35 -18.52
CA PRO A 181 8.27 -7.09 -19.04
C PRO A 181 8.92 -7.20 -20.45
N SER A 182 9.56 -8.34 -20.73
CA SER A 182 10.16 -8.61 -22.04
C SER A 182 9.14 -8.56 -23.20
N LYS A 183 7.93 -9.09 -23.00
CA LYS A 183 6.86 -9.05 -23.99
C LYS A 183 6.33 -7.63 -24.24
N MET A 184 6.30 -6.80 -23.18
CA MET A 184 5.97 -5.36 -23.36
C MET A 184 7.05 -4.65 -24.17
N GLN A 185 8.33 -4.95 -23.94
CA GLN A 185 9.44 -4.39 -24.75
C GLN A 185 9.31 -4.72 -26.22
N GLU A 186 8.91 -5.95 -26.57
CA GLU A 186 8.70 -6.39 -27.94
C GLU A 186 7.64 -5.58 -28.70
N LYS A 187 6.69 -4.93 -27.99
CA LYS A 187 5.68 -4.05 -28.61
C LYS A 187 6.26 -2.73 -29.12
N GLY A 188 7.43 -2.32 -28.61
CA GLY A 188 8.17 -1.14 -29.04
C GLY A 188 7.57 0.21 -28.61
N TYR A 189 6.74 0.24 -27.57
CA TYR A 189 6.11 1.45 -27.06
C TYR A 189 7.13 2.38 -26.41
N ASP A 190 6.83 3.69 -26.44
CA ASP A 190 7.69 4.72 -25.87
C ASP A 190 7.55 4.80 -24.35
N TYR A 191 6.39 4.40 -23.80
CA TYR A 191 6.13 4.34 -22.36
C TYR A 191 5.05 3.31 -22.01
N TRP A 192 5.20 2.65 -20.86
CA TRP A 192 4.19 1.82 -20.24
C TRP A 192 3.81 2.39 -18.86
N ALA A 193 2.57 2.84 -18.73
CA ALA A 193 1.98 3.29 -17.50
C ALA A 193 1.30 2.11 -16.80
N LEU A 194 1.92 1.62 -15.72
CA LEU A 194 1.49 0.43 -15.01
C LEU A 194 0.77 0.79 -13.70
N GLY A 195 -0.22 -0.01 -13.31
CA GLY A 195 -0.90 0.04 -12.01
C GLY A 195 -1.02 -1.34 -11.40
N HIS A 196 -1.49 -1.46 -10.16
CA HIS A 196 -1.66 -2.64 -9.31
C HIS A 196 -0.61 -2.77 -8.20
N ILE A 197 0.62 -2.38 -8.43
CA ILE A 197 1.69 -2.48 -7.42
C ILE A 197 1.81 -1.13 -6.70
N HIS A 198 1.50 -1.12 -5.40
CA HIS A 198 1.45 0.10 -4.59
C HIS A 198 2.83 0.69 -4.24
N VAL A 199 3.90 -0.08 -4.41
CA VAL A 199 5.27 0.39 -4.17
C VAL A 199 5.88 0.86 -5.48
N PRO A 200 6.45 2.09 -5.55
CA PRO A 200 7.05 2.62 -6.77
C PRO A 200 8.16 1.71 -7.31
N MET A 201 8.14 1.41 -8.60
CA MET A 201 9.14 0.54 -9.22
C MET A 201 9.26 0.83 -10.72
N SER A 202 10.49 0.93 -11.23
CA SER A 202 10.78 0.89 -12.67
C SER A 202 11.21 -0.52 -13.08
N LEU A 203 10.70 -1.00 -14.22
CA LEU A 203 10.98 -2.35 -14.73
C LEU A 203 12.13 -2.39 -15.74
N ASN A 204 12.70 -1.24 -16.08
CA ASN A 204 13.86 -1.17 -16.99
C ASN A 204 14.73 0.06 -16.67
N GLU A 205 16.00 -0.01 -17.10
CA GLU A 205 16.99 1.04 -16.88
C GLU A 205 16.66 2.39 -17.56
N LYS A 206 15.83 2.35 -18.61
CA LYS A 206 15.40 3.56 -19.34
C LYS A 206 14.19 4.25 -18.71
N GLU A 207 13.67 3.70 -17.61
CA GLU A 207 12.49 4.19 -16.93
C GLU A 207 11.26 4.41 -17.85
N THR A 208 11.12 3.54 -18.86
CA THR A 208 9.98 3.57 -19.78
C THR A 208 8.86 2.60 -19.42
N MET A 209 9.02 1.82 -18.34
CA MET A 209 8.00 0.91 -17.79
C MET A 209 7.94 1.08 -16.29
N ASN A 210 6.91 1.77 -15.80
CA ASN A 210 6.88 2.17 -14.39
C ASN A 210 5.55 1.84 -13.72
N TYR A 211 5.66 1.38 -12.48
CA TYR A 211 4.62 1.51 -11.46
C TYR A 211 4.91 2.79 -10.66
N PRO A 212 4.01 3.79 -10.64
CA PRO A 212 4.20 4.98 -9.83
C PRO A 212 4.08 4.67 -8.34
N GLY A 213 3.46 3.54 -8.01
CA GLY A 213 2.96 3.20 -6.70
C GLY A 213 1.66 3.94 -6.37
N ALA A 214 1.08 3.62 -5.21
CA ALA A 214 -0.05 4.39 -4.70
C ALA A 214 0.40 5.82 -4.32
N PRO A 215 -0.37 6.86 -4.63
CA PRO A 215 -0.02 8.24 -4.29
C PRO A 215 -0.11 8.54 -2.79
N GLN A 216 -0.78 7.65 -2.03
CA GLN A 216 -0.85 7.65 -0.57
C GLN A 216 -0.74 6.22 -0.06
N GLY A 217 0.28 5.93 0.74
CA GLY A 217 0.38 4.65 1.43
C GLY A 217 -0.68 4.53 2.52
N HIS A 218 -1.46 3.45 2.51
CA HIS A 218 -2.51 3.17 3.50
C HIS A 218 -2.06 2.16 4.55
N THR A 219 -0.91 1.53 4.34
CA THR A 219 -0.30 0.58 5.27
C THR A 219 1.18 0.91 5.50
N GLN A 220 1.75 0.39 6.58
CA GLN A 220 3.19 0.54 6.85
C GLN A 220 4.07 -0.08 5.74
N LYS A 221 3.58 -1.09 5.03
CA LYS A 221 4.33 -1.71 3.92
C LYS A 221 4.45 -0.78 2.72
N GLU A 222 3.58 0.21 2.62
CA GLU A 222 3.51 1.20 1.53
C GLU A 222 4.20 2.53 1.92
N GLN A 223 5.14 2.54 2.86
CA GLN A 223 5.79 3.76 3.38
C GLN A 223 6.50 4.61 2.31
N THR A 224 6.85 4.02 1.17
CA THR A 224 7.45 4.72 0.03
C THR A 224 6.42 5.22 -0.99
N ALA A 225 5.15 4.85 -0.85
CA ALA A 225 4.04 5.25 -1.70
C ALA A 225 3.60 6.68 -1.35
N ARG A 226 4.12 7.67 -2.07
CA ARG A 226 3.95 9.11 -1.78
C ARG A 226 3.79 9.97 -3.01
N ASN A 227 4.05 9.43 -4.20
CA ASN A 227 4.27 10.20 -5.42
C ASN A 227 3.33 9.77 -6.55
N VAL A 228 3.19 10.66 -7.51
CA VAL A 228 2.85 10.35 -8.89
C VAL A 228 4.06 10.63 -9.77
N LEU A 229 4.08 10.15 -11.01
CA LEU A 229 5.17 10.44 -11.94
C LEU A 229 4.75 11.55 -12.91
N LEU A 230 5.55 12.60 -13.00
CA LEU A 230 5.56 13.50 -14.15
C LEU A 230 6.47 12.88 -15.18
N VAL A 231 5.93 12.62 -16.37
CA VAL A 231 6.66 12.00 -17.47
C VAL A 231 6.81 13.00 -18.61
N GLU A 232 8.02 13.18 -19.08
CA GLU A 232 8.35 14.01 -20.24
C GLU A 232 8.92 13.10 -21.35
N LEU A 233 8.19 12.96 -22.46
CA LEU A 233 8.61 12.19 -23.62
C LEU A 233 9.10 13.12 -24.72
N THR A 234 10.32 12.89 -25.17
CA THR A 234 10.89 13.46 -26.38
C THR A 234 11.15 12.36 -27.42
N SER A 235 11.54 12.71 -28.63
CA SER A 235 11.90 11.73 -29.64
C SER A 235 13.15 10.89 -29.28
N SER A 236 13.93 11.31 -28.31
CA SER A 236 15.19 10.66 -27.92
C SER A 236 15.25 10.19 -26.47
N GLU A 237 14.37 10.66 -25.62
CA GLU A 237 14.48 10.44 -24.16
C GLU A 237 13.11 10.39 -23.49
N CYS A 238 13.01 9.53 -22.46
CA CYS A 238 11.94 9.51 -21.49
C CYS A 238 12.52 9.96 -20.15
N GLN A 239 11.97 11.02 -19.56
CA GLN A 239 12.33 11.45 -18.22
C GLN A 239 11.14 11.26 -17.30
N THR A 240 11.38 10.65 -16.12
CA THR A 240 10.38 10.47 -15.08
C THR A 240 10.78 11.25 -13.82
N ILE A 241 9.88 12.07 -13.30
CA ILE A 241 10.11 12.92 -12.13
C ILE A 241 9.04 12.56 -11.09
N PRO A 242 9.40 12.02 -9.93
CA PRO A 242 8.44 11.77 -8.86
C PRO A 242 7.97 13.09 -8.26
N LEU A 243 6.66 13.31 -8.27
CA LEU A 243 6.02 14.46 -7.64
C LEU A 243 5.28 13.99 -6.39
N GLU A 244 5.71 14.50 -5.25
CA GLU A 244 5.08 14.18 -3.98
C GLU A 244 3.68 14.78 -3.87
N VAL A 245 2.70 13.93 -3.51
CA VAL A 245 1.29 14.28 -3.37
C VAL A 245 0.67 13.76 -2.06
N ALA A 246 1.34 12.85 -1.35
CA ALA A 246 0.86 12.27 -0.10
C ALA A 246 0.66 13.33 0.99
N GLU A 247 -0.31 13.10 1.86
CA GLU A 247 -0.65 13.94 3.02
C GLU A 247 -0.27 13.31 4.35
N VAL A 248 -0.05 11.97 4.35
CA VAL A 248 0.32 11.19 5.53
C VAL A 248 1.56 10.37 5.23
N TYR A 249 2.51 10.37 6.17
CA TYR A 249 3.74 9.60 6.09
C TYR A 249 3.76 8.48 7.10
N TRP A 250 4.16 7.31 6.63
CA TRP A 250 4.53 6.19 7.49
C TRP A 250 6.04 6.25 7.73
N GLU A 251 6.44 6.30 8.99
CA GLU A 251 7.84 6.30 9.38
C GLU A 251 8.10 5.24 10.46
N SER A 252 9.32 4.73 10.46
CA SER A 252 9.79 3.81 11.49
C SER A 252 11.08 4.37 12.09
N LYS A 253 11.13 4.48 13.42
CA LYS A 253 12.30 4.99 14.14
C LYS A 253 12.73 4.01 15.20
N THR A 254 14.03 3.73 15.23
CA THR A 254 14.63 2.89 16.29
C THR A 254 15.25 3.78 17.37
N VAL A 255 14.91 3.50 18.60
CA VAL A 255 15.42 4.21 19.78
C VAL A 255 16.13 3.22 20.72
N SER A 256 17.38 3.48 21.04
CA SER A 256 18.14 2.72 22.01
C SER A 256 17.79 3.16 23.42
N LEU A 257 17.41 2.22 24.28
CA LEU A 257 17.14 2.46 25.69
C LEU A 257 18.36 2.18 26.60
N LYS A 258 19.55 2.05 26.04
CA LYS A 258 20.79 1.69 26.75
C LYS A 258 21.05 2.53 27.99
N THR A 259 20.71 3.82 27.96
CA THR A 259 20.95 4.77 29.08
C THR A 259 19.79 4.85 30.07
N ALA A 260 18.61 4.38 29.70
CA ALA A 260 17.43 4.41 30.56
C ALA A 260 17.55 3.39 31.69
N ARG A 261 16.99 3.71 32.86
CA ARG A 261 16.94 2.83 34.03
C ARG A 261 15.54 2.74 34.64
N THR A 262 14.77 3.80 34.49
CA THR A 262 13.40 3.94 34.99
C THR A 262 12.42 4.23 33.88
N THR A 263 11.13 4.09 34.16
CA THR A 263 10.08 4.51 33.21
C THR A 263 10.24 5.97 32.79
N GLN A 264 10.65 6.84 33.71
CA GLN A 264 10.86 8.25 33.42
C GLN A 264 12.03 8.48 32.46
N ASP A 265 13.13 7.72 32.61
CA ASP A 265 14.26 7.78 31.69
C ASP A 265 13.85 7.30 30.28
N VAL A 266 13.05 6.22 30.20
CA VAL A 266 12.52 5.72 28.94
C VAL A 266 11.70 6.79 28.21
N LEU A 267 10.80 7.45 28.93
CA LEU A 267 10.00 8.55 28.38
C LEU A 267 10.88 9.71 27.90
N GLN A 268 11.87 10.10 28.68
CA GLN A 268 12.79 11.16 28.32
C GLN A 268 13.58 10.82 27.05
N VAL A 269 14.20 9.63 27.01
CA VAL A 269 15.00 9.17 25.85
C VAL A 269 14.14 9.14 24.60
N ILE A 270 12.90 8.64 24.67
CA ILE A 270 11.99 8.64 23.54
C ILE A 270 11.68 10.08 23.10
N GLN A 271 11.31 10.96 24.02
CA GLN A 271 10.95 12.36 23.71
C GLN A 271 12.09 13.14 23.07
N GLU A 272 13.31 12.99 23.55
CA GLU A 272 14.51 13.64 22.99
C GLU A 272 14.79 13.18 21.56
N GLN A 273 14.39 11.97 21.23
CA GLN A 273 14.57 11.37 19.90
C GLN A 273 13.43 11.73 18.93
N LEU A 274 12.27 12.15 19.41
CA LEU A 274 11.15 12.51 18.55
C LEU A 274 11.45 13.81 17.81
N THR A 275 11.55 13.72 16.49
CA THR A 275 11.73 14.90 15.63
C THR A 275 10.37 15.57 15.45
N MET A 276 10.21 16.75 16.05
CA MET A 276 9.02 17.58 15.88
C MET A 276 9.25 18.50 14.68
N GLY A 277 8.28 18.59 13.77
CA GLY A 277 8.34 19.61 12.72
C GLY A 277 8.05 19.17 11.29
N ASN A 278 7.59 17.94 11.06
CA ASN A 278 7.03 17.61 9.74
C ASN A 278 5.70 18.37 9.56
N PRO A 279 5.52 19.12 8.44
CA PRO A 279 4.26 19.81 8.18
C PRO A 279 3.09 18.86 7.90
N LYS A 280 3.38 17.61 7.51
CA LYS A 280 2.39 16.56 7.22
C LYS A 280 2.25 15.59 8.38
N LEU A 281 1.09 14.97 8.51
CA LEU A 281 0.84 13.96 9.54
C LEU A 281 1.80 12.77 9.36
N THR A 282 2.55 12.47 10.40
CA THR A 282 3.47 11.32 10.42
C THR A 282 2.94 10.25 11.37
N LEU A 283 2.72 9.05 10.83
CA LEU A 283 2.38 7.85 11.57
C LEU A 283 3.68 7.11 11.92
N LEU A 284 4.11 7.21 13.18
CA LEU A 284 5.39 6.69 13.64
C LEU A 284 5.26 5.31 14.27
N ASP A 285 5.98 4.34 13.72
CA ASP A 285 6.29 3.06 14.36
C ASP A 285 7.59 3.19 15.14
N LEU A 286 7.50 3.19 16.46
CA LEU A 286 8.64 3.32 17.35
C LEU A 286 9.17 1.94 17.74
N LYS A 287 10.43 1.65 17.37
CA LYS A 287 11.11 0.41 17.71
C LYS A 287 12.13 0.67 18.82
N VAL A 288 11.99 0.02 19.97
CA VAL A 288 12.94 0.16 21.07
C VAL A 288 13.94 -0.99 21.07
N THR A 289 15.20 -0.68 21.37
CA THR A 289 16.31 -1.63 21.45
C THR A 289 17.08 -1.45 22.73
N GLU A 290 17.98 -2.39 23.07
CA GLU A 290 18.88 -2.36 24.23
C GLU A 290 18.14 -2.14 25.54
N TYR A 291 17.03 -2.85 25.76
CA TYR A 291 16.09 -2.72 26.88
C TYR A 291 16.30 -3.77 28.00
N HIS A 292 17.11 -4.80 27.80
CA HIS A 292 17.24 -5.98 28.67
C HIS A 292 17.69 -5.69 30.11
N HIS A 293 18.29 -4.53 30.34
CA HIS A 293 18.73 -4.11 31.66
C HIS A 293 17.64 -3.38 32.46
N LEU A 294 16.49 -3.10 31.81
CA LEU A 294 15.34 -2.52 32.50
C LEU A 294 14.66 -3.55 33.39
N ASN A 295 13.99 -3.08 34.44
CA ASN A 295 13.21 -3.98 35.30
C ASN A 295 11.96 -4.47 34.54
N GLN A 296 11.42 -5.61 34.98
CA GLN A 296 10.29 -6.25 34.32
C GLN A 296 9.05 -5.35 34.26
N GLU A 297 8.80 -4.57 35.31
CA GLU A 297 7.67 -3.62 35.34
C GLU A 297 7.71 -2.61 34.19
N VAL A 298 8.89 -2.08 33.84
CA VAL A 298 9.05 -1.14 32.72
C VAL A 298 8.81 -1.85 31.37
N ILE A 299 9.31 -3.06 31.25
CA ILE A 299 9.13 -3.90 30.07
C ILE A 299 7.65 -4.23 29.86
N ASP A 300 6.95 -4.63 30.94
CA ASP A 300 5.52 -4.95 30.91
C ASP A 300 4.67 -3.74 30.47
N ARG A 301 5.03 -2.52 30.87
CA ARG A 301 4.33 -1.29 30.43
C ARG A 301 4.52 -0.99 28.94
N ILE A 302 5.63 -1.43 28.36
CA ILE A 302 5.83 -1.34 26.90
C ILE A 302 4.92 -2.35 26.20
N TYR A 303 4.89 -3.60 26.65
CA TYR A 303 4.09 -4.67 26.05
C TYR A 303 2.59 -4.49 26.24
N SER A 304 2.15 -3.99 27.39
CA SER A 304 0.73 -3.74 27.67
C SER A 304 0.12 -2.59 26.86
N GLY A 305 0.97 -1.74 26.23
CA GLY A 305 0.53 -0.54 25.52
C GLY A 305 0.35 0.69 26.42
N GLU A 306 0.51 0.58 27.75
CA GLU A 306 0.37 1.73 28.68
C GLU A 306 1.34 2.87 28.32
N LEU A 307 2.58 2.52 27.93
CA LEU A 307 3.56 3.51 27.48
C LEU A 307 3.12 4.20 26.19
N LEU A 308 2.54 3.47 25.26
CA LEU A 308 2.02 4.02 23.99
C LEU A 308 0.90 5.03 24.25
N GLU A 309 -0.10 4.65 25.05
CA GLU A 309 -1.23 5.52 25.41
C GLU A 309 -0.75 6.83 26.04
N TYR A 310 0.16 6.74 27.01
CA TYR A 310 0.73 7.94 27.65
C TYR A 310 1.49 8.83 26.69
N LEU A 311 2.30 8.26 25.80
CA LEU A 311 3.04 9.02 24.78
C LEU A 311 2.11 9.66 23.75
N MET A 312 1.05 8.98 23.35
CA MET A 312 0.04 9.54 22.43
C MET A 312 -0.63 10.77 23.04
N GLU A 313 -1.09 10.69 24.30
CA GLU A 313 -1.71 11.81 24.99
C GLU A 313 -0.74 13.00 25.13
N LYS A 314 0.50 12.72 25.50
CA LYS A 314 1.52 13.76 25.70
C LYS A 314 1.92 14.44 24.39
N ILE A 315 2.05 13.68 23.30
CA ILE A 315 2.42 14.21 21.97
C ILE A 315 1.27 14.98 21.36
N ALA A 316 0.03 14.55 21.52
CA ALA A 316 -1.15 15.28 21.05
C ALA A 316 -1.18 16.73 21.58
N ASN A 317 -0.66 16.96 22.79
CA ASN A 317 -0.52 18.28 23.40
C ASN A 317 0.66 19.12 22.85
N LEU A 318 1.64 18.47 22.19
CA LEU A 318 2.86 19.12 21.70
C LEU A 318 2.88 19.30 20.18
N SER A 319 2.26 18.40 19.44
CA SER A 319 2.21 18.44 17.98
C SER A 319 0.94 17.78 17.46
N THR A 320 0.29 18.43 16.51
CA THR A 320 -0.89 17.88 15.83
C THR A 320 -0.55 17.01 14.63
N ASN A 321 0.74 16.94 14.25
CA ASN A 321 1.21 16.27 13.03
C ASN A 321 2.08 15.03 13.29
N LEU A 322 2.17 14.55 14.52
CA LEU A 322 2.87 13.32 14.87
C LEU A 322 1.92 12.40 15.64
N LEU A 323 1.78 11.16 15.18
CA LEU A 323 1.03 10.11 15.86
C LEU A 323 1.94 8.88 16.00
N ILE A 324 2.27 8.51 17.24
CA ILE A 324 2.89 7.20 17.47
C ILE A 324 1.76 6.18 17.48
N TRP A 325 1.70 5.34 16.44
CA TRP A 325 0.63 4.35 16.32
C TRP A 325 1.02 2.99 16.86
N ARG A 326 2.33 2.75 17.03
CA ARG A 326 2.87 1.51 17.58
C ARG A 326 4.20 1.74 18.30
N ILE A 327 4.39 1.03 19.39
CA ILE A 327 5.70 0.79 19.99
C ILE A 327 5.96 -0.70 19.95
N SER A 328 7.10 -1.10 19.42
CA SER A 328 7.53 -2.48 19.35
C SER A 328 8.95 -2.66 19.91
N ILE A 329 9.20 -3.79 20.50
CA ILE A 329 10.54 -4.16 20.94
C ILE A 329 11.24 -4.86 19.80
N LYS A 330 12.41 -4.35 19.40
CA LYS A 330 13.28 -5.02 18.44
C LYS A 330 14.38 -5.72 19.22
N GLU A 331 14.42 -7.04 19.14
CA GLU A 331 15.49 -7.84 19.71
C GLU A 331 16.82 -7.50 19.04
N ASP A 332 17.87 -7.44 19.84
CA ASP A 332 19.23 -7.21 19.34
C ASP A 332 19.74 -8.52 18.73
N GLU A 333 19.91 -8.58 17.42
CA GLU A 333 20.43 -9.75 16.71
C GLU A 333 21.83 -10.19 17.20
N ARG A 334 22.49 -9.35 18.02
CA ARG A 334 23.83 -9.61 18.58
C ARG A 334 23.84 -10.25 19.96
N MET A 335 22.71 -10.29 20.66
CA MET A 335 22.66 -11.12 21.86
C MET A 335 22.65 -12.57 21.40
N ASN A 336 23.75 -13.28 21.69
CA ASN A 336 23.83 -14.73 21.58
C ASN A 336 22.51 -15.28 22.13
N ARG A 337 21.63 -15.71 21.23
CA ARG A 337 20.50 -16.54 21.62
C ARG A 337 21.14 -17.65 22.45
N VAL A 338 20.89 -17.66 23.75
CA VAL A 338 21.07 -18.88 24.53
C VAL A 338 20.05 -19.81 23.89
N SER A 339 20.47 -20.52 22.84
CA SER A 339 19.61 -21.50 22.22
C SER A 339 19.40 -22.56 23.27
N LEU A 340 18.27 -22.49 23.95
CA LEU A 340 17.81 -23.59 24.79
C LEU A 340 17.61 -24.75 23.81
N LYS A 341 18.48 -25.76 23.92
CA LYS A 341 18.35 -26.99 23.17
C LYS A 341 17.16 -27.74 23.74
N VAL A 342 16.14 -27.89 22.93
CA VAL A 342 14.93 -28.64 23.29
C VAL A 342 14.84 -29.86 22.40
N SER A 343 14.52 -31.02 22.99
CA SER A 343 14.30 -32.25 22.22
C SER A 343 13.14 -32.04 21.23
N GLN A 344 13.36 -32.30 19.95
CA GLN A 344 12.33 -32.29 18.92
C GLN A 344 11.13 -33.17 19.31
N THR A 345 11.41 -34.35 19.85
CA THR A 345 10.38 -35.29 20.33
C THR A 345 9.45 -34.67 21.38
N LEU A 346 9.98 -33.83 22.27
CA LEU A 346 9.21 -33.17 23.30
C LEU A 346 8.30 -32.07 22.72
N VAL A 347 8.80 -31.35 21.72
CA VAL A 347 8.01 -30.35 20.99
C VAL A 347 6.91 -31.00 20.18
N ASP A 348 7.21 -32.09 19.47
CA ASP A 348 6.20 -32.86 18.72
C ASP A 348 5.10 -33.41 19.63
N GLN A 349 5.45 -33.95 20.80
CA GLN A 349 4.48 -34.40 21.78
C GLN A 349 3.60 -33.26 22.30
N LEU A 350 4.18 -32.08 22.55
CA LEU A 350 3.42 -30.91 22.96
C LEU A 350 2.39 -30.51 21.88
N PHE A 351 2.81 -30.43 20.62
CA PHE A 351 1.89 -30.09 19.52
C PHE A 351 0.83 -31.14 19.30
N GLU A 352 1.16 -32.45 19.44
CA GLU A 352 0.16 -33.52 19.34
C GLU A 352 -0.92 -33.37 20.43
N THR A 353 -0.57 -32.97 21.67
CA THR A 353 -1.54 -32.71 22.73
C THR A 353 -2.54 -31.63 22.31
N TYR A 354 -2.07 -30.55 21.68
CA TYR A 354 -2.92 -29.43 21.26
C TYR A 354 -3.63 -29.64 19.91
N ARG A 355 -3.33 -30.71 19.17
CA ARG A 355 -4.13 -31.17 18.05
C ARG A 355 -5.46 -31.80 18.51
N VAL A 356 -5.55 -32.23 19.75
CA VAL A 356 -6.80 -32.63 20.36
C VAL A 356 -7.67 -31.39 20.60
N SER A 357 -8.84 -31.33 19.96
CA SER A 357 -9.70 -30.13 19.96
C SER A 357 -10.11 -29.67 21.34
N GLU A 358 -10.24 -30.58 22.31
CA GLU A 358 -10.65 -30.28 23.69
C GLU A 358 -9.57 -29.46 24.42
N ASP A 359 -8.30 -29.85 24.33
CA ASP A 359 -7.18 -29.15 24.95
C ASP A 359 -6.91 -27.80 24.30
N PHE A 360 -7.04 -27.72 22.97
CA PHE A 360 -6.94 -26.46 22.24
C PHE A 360 -8.04 -25.47 22.65
N HIS A 361 -9.29 -25.93 22.77
CA HIS A 361 -10.41 -25.12 23.22
C HIS A 361 -10.26 -24.66 24.66
N GLN A 362 -9.65 -25.46 25.54
CA GLN A 362 -9.43 -25.10 26.93
C GLN A 362 -8.48 -23.90 27.07
N ILE A 363 -7.39 -23.86 26.28
CA ILE A 363 -6.45 -22.73 26.29
C ILE A 363 -7.11 -21.45 25.76
N LEU A 364 -7.96 -21.56 24.76
CA LEU A 364 -8.67 -20.43 24.16
C LEU A 364 -10.03 -20.17 24.83
N GLY A 365 -10.25 -20.72 26.03
CA GLY A 365 -11.54 -20.71 26.71
C GLY A 365 -12.20 -19.35 26.83
N GLU A 366 -11.44 -18.29 27.11
CA GLU A 366 -11.96 -16.92 27.16
C GLU A 366 -12.44 -16.44 25.76
N MET A 367 -11.73 -16.76 24.68
CA MET A 367 -12.13 -16.42 23.32
C MET A 367 -13.40 -17.21 22.92
N TYR A 368 -13.51 -18.47 23.30
CA TYR A 368 -14.69 -19.28 23.04
C TYR A 368 -15.91 -18.85 23.88
N SER A 369 -15.74 -18.04 24.90
CA SER A 369 -16.86 -17.45 25.64
C SER A 369 -17.52 -16.26 24.93
N HIS A 370 -16.88 -15.70 23.90
CA HIS A 370 -17.40 -14.56 23.14
C HIS A 370 -18.07 -15.01 21.82
N PRO A 371 -19.38 -14.74 21.62
CA PRO A 371 -20.12 -15.25 20.45
C PRO A 371 -19.54 -14.89 19.09
N ASP A 372 -19.02 -13.67 18.94
CA ASP A 372 -18.42 -13.21 17.68
C ASP A 372 -17.06 -13.86 17.40
N ALA A 373 -16.27 -14.12 18.45
CA ALA A 373 -15.01 -14.84 18.30
C ALA A 373 -15.24 -16.30 17.90
N VAL A 374 -16.23 -16.97 18.51
CA VAL A 374 -16.63 -18.34 18.13
C VAL A 374 -17.06 -18.42 16.68
N ARG A 375 -17.86 -17.44 16.23
CA ARG A 375 -18.31 -17.39 14.84
C ARG A 375 -17.14 -17.26 13.87
N LEU A 376 -16.22 -16.32 14.13
CA LEU A 376 -15.02 -16.11 13.30
C LEU A 376 -14.11 -17.35 13.27
N MET A 377 -13.93 -18.03 14.40
CA MET A 377 -13.09 -19.23 14.48
C MET A 377 -13.72 -20.45 13.79
N ASN A 378 -15.04 -20.59 13.88
CA ASN A 378 -15.76 -21.69 13.21
C ASN A 378 -15.89 -21.53 11.70
N ASP A 379 -15.85 -20.28 11.20
CA ASP A 379 -15.85 -19.97 9.75
C ASP A 379 -14.47 -20.23 9.09
N LEU A 380 -13.43 -20.58 9.88
CA LEU A 380 -12.08 -20.89 9.41
C LEU A 380 -11.78 -22.39 9.68
N PRO A 381 -12.08 -23.29 8.74
CA PRO A 381 -11.92 -24.75 8.92
C PRO A 381 -10.50 -25.21 9.30
N GLU A 382 -9.49 -24.38 9.01
CA GLU A 382 -8.08 -24.65 9.30
C GLU A 382 -7.52 -23.77 10.45
N TYR A 383 -8.38 -23.14 11.26
CA TYR A 383 -7.95 -22.20 12.29
C TYR A 383 -7.00 -22.82 13.31
N GLN A 384 -7.31 -24.01 13.81
CA GLN A 384 -6.48 -24.73 14.78
C GLN A 384 -5.10 -25.08 14.20
N GLU A 385 -5.06 -25.68 13.02
CA GLU A 385 -3.82 -26.06 12.34
C GLU A 385 -2.98 -24.82 11.99
N GLY A 386 -3.61 -23.76 11.49
CA GLY A 386 -2.93 -22.48 11.20
C GLY A 386 -2.34 -21.81 12.46
N THR A 387 -3.03 -21.93 13.59
CA THR A 387 -2.54 -21.40 14.89
C THR A 387 -1.36 -22.20 15.39
N LEU A 388 -1.43 -23.54 15.36
CA LEU A 388 -0.33 -24.41 15.74
C LEU A 388 0.90 -24.23 14.84
N THR A 389 0.71 -24.09 13.54
CA THR A 389 1.79 -23.80 12.58
C THR A 389 2.51 -22.48 12.93
N LYS A 390 1.76 -21.42 13.25
CA LYS A 390 2.35 -20.15 13.67
C LYS A 390 3.08 -20.25 15.01
N ALA A 391 2.51 -21.00 15.98
CA ALA A 391 3.14 -21.24 17.26
C ALA A 391 4.48 -22.00 17.09
N ASN A 392 4.52 -23.02 16.25
CA ASN A 392 5.74 -23.73 15.91
C ASN A 392 6.79 -22.81 15.29
N ALA A 393 6.41 -21.98 14.33
CA ALA A 393 7.32 -21.03 13.70
C ALA A 393 7.91 -20.00 14.71
N ILE A 394 7.14 -19.60 15.72
CA ILE A 394 7.63 -18.73 16.82
C ILE A 394 8.64 -19.50 17.69
N LEU A 395 8.34 -20.74 18.06
CA LEU A 395 9.26 -21.56 18.84
C LEU A 395 10.57 -21.84 18.10
N GLU A 396 10.53 -22.10 16.79
CA GLU A 396 11.71 -22.31 15.96
C GLU A 396 12.61 -21.05 15.88
N GLN A 397 12.07 -19.86 16.12
CA GLN A 397 12.87 -18.64 16.21
C GLN A 397 13.66 -18.53 17.51
N ASP A 398 13.13 -19.07 18.62
CA ASP A 398 13.67 -18.90 19.95
C ASP A 398 14.45 -20.14 20.46
N PHE A 399 14.21 -21.32 19.88
CA PHE A 399 14.81 -22.58 20.28
C PHE A 399 15.52 -23.27 19.12
N VAL A 400 16.58 -24.04 19.43
CA VAL A 400 17.19 -24.98 18.51
C VAL A 400 16.71 -26.38 18.89
N PHE A 401 15.99 -27.00 17.97
CA PHE A 401 15.52 -28.37 18.15
C PHE A 401 16.63 -29.37 17.76
N GLU A 402 16.91 -30.33 18.65
CA GLU A 402 17.86 -31.42 18.40
C GLU A 402 17.09 -32.73 18.24
N GLU A 403 17.38 -33.49 17.18
CA GLU A 403 16.97 -34.87 17.09
C GLU A 403 17.76 -35.70 18.12
N GLU A 404 17.07 -36.48 18.93
CA GLU A 404 17.73 -37.43 19.81
C GLU A 404 18.51 -38.43 18.97
N SER A 405 19.85 -38.40 19.06
CA SER A 405 20.71 -39.44 18.46
C SER A 405 20.36 -40.76 19.16
N ILE A 406 19.77 -41.69 18.44
CA ILE A 406 19.52 -43.08 18.87
C ILE A 406 20.86 -43.79 18.98
#